data_90d7271d04a453cef4dba3ae75f435f1
#
_entry.id   90d7271d04a453cef4dba3ae75f435f1
#
_cell.length_a   1.000
_cell.length_b   1.000
_cell.length_c   1.000
_cell.angle_alpha   90.00
_cell.angle_beta   90.00
_cell.angle_gamma   90.00
#
_symmetry.space_group_name_H-M   'P 1'
#
loop_
_entity.id
_entity.type
_entity.pdbx_description
1 polymer ?
#
loop_
_entity_poly.entity_id
_entity_poly.type
_entity_poly.pdbx_seq_one_letter_code
_entity_poly.pdbx_strand_id
1 'polypeptide(L)'
;MKVQFGSALANEAKANAYITIPGLRGMPAKEISVKNLANIIQARMNEILDFVTYHLKQVGLDNKMLNGGIILTGGGSQLKHLIQLTEYITGLNARIGFPNEHLAAGHIEELAKPTYSTCIGLILKGYDDYEHNRKQFEKEYKKVDIPDGLRKVMNGGEELVEETVGEESMKKRKNLTGFWGKFKDGIIDLFKEEDKAF
;
A
#
# COMPACT_ATOMS: atom_id res chain seq x y z
N MET A 1 8.54 4.03 16.04
CA MET A 1 8.59 2.95 17.03
C MET A 1 8.20 1.60 16.44
N LYS A 2 6.93 1.34 16.06
CA LYS A 2 6.45 0.03 15.55
C LYS A 2 7.30 -0.51 14.40
N VAL A 3 7.61 0.31 13.40
CA VAL A 3 8.39 -0.08 12.20
C VAL A 3 9.83 -0.50 12.57
N GLN A 4 10.44 0.20 13.51
CA GLN A 4 11.86 0.04 13.82
C GLN A 4 12.11 -1.02 14.91
N PHE A 5 11.24 -1.08 15.92
CA PHE A 5 11.42 -1.88 17.13
C PHE A 5 10.31 -2.91 17.35
N GLY A 6 9.25 -2.89 16.51
CA GLY A 6 8.11 -3.79 16.67
C GLY A 6 8.47 -5.23 16.32
N SER A 7 7.91 -6.16 17.10
CA SER A 7 7.92 -7.59 16.85
C SER A 7 6.53 -8.17 17.11
N ALA A 8 6.11 -9.12 16.29
CA ALA A 8 4.86 -9.85 16.50
C ALA A 8 4.98 -10.93 17.59
N LEU A 9 6.22 -11.37 17.92
CA LEU A 9 6.49 -12.31 18.99
C LEU A 9 7.24 -11.62 20.12
N ALA A 10 6.63 -11.58 21.31
CA ALA A 10 7.22 -10.95 22.48
C ALA A 10 8.42 -11.73 23.04
N ASN A 11 8.44 -13.05 22.84
CA ASN A 11 9.55 -13.90 23.30
C ASN A 11 10.84 -13.66 22.50
N GLU A 12 10.73 -13.20 21.25
CA GLU A 12 11.86 -12.85 20.39
C GLU A 12 12.34 -11.41 20.61
N ALA A 13 11.64 -10.64 21.43
CA ALA A 13 12.01 -9.27 21.74
C ALA A 13 13.10 -9.26 22.83
N LYS A 14 14.12 -8.40 22.66
CA LYS A 14 15.20 -8.24 23.65
C LYS A 14 14.64 -7.79 24.99
N ALA A 15 14.85 -8.59 26.03
CA ALA A 15 14.27 -8.36 27.35
C ALA A 15 14.75 -7.05 28.01
N ASN A 16 16.02 -6.69 27.78
CA ASN A 16 16.68 -5.55 28.46
C ASN A 16 16.86 -4.33 27.53
N ALA A 17 16.06 -4.22 26.46
CA ALA A 17 16.09 -3.07 25.58
C ALA A 17 14.96 -2.10 25.91
N TYR A 18 15.29 -0.82 26.02
CA TYR A 18 14.34 0.26 26.28
C TYR A 18 14.39 1.26 25.15
N ILE A 19 13.25 1.86 24.84
CA ILE A 19 13.10 2.91 23.85
C ILE A 19 12.67 4.18 24.58
N THR A 20 13.42 5.24 24.40
CA THR A 20 13.06 6.55 24.93
C THR A 20 12.13 7.26 23.95
N ILE A 21 10.96 7.62 24.41
CA ILE A 21 9.98 8.40 23.66
C ILE A 21 10.10 9.85 24.12
N PRO A 22 10.39 10.79 23.22
CA PRO A 22 10.40 12.20 23.56
C PRO A 22 9.01 12.63 24.04
N GLY A 23 8.98 13.36 25.15
CA GLY A 23 7.74 13.91 25.68
C GLY A 23 7.13 14.95 24.75
N LEU A 24 5.80 15.02 24.71
CA LEU A 24 5.07 16.02 23.92
C LEU A 24 4.90 17.30 24.75
N ARG A 25 5.08 18.47 24.14
CA ARG A 25 4.77 19.78 24.75
C ARG A 25 5.43 19.99 26.14
N GLY A 26 6.73 19.68 26.27
CA GLY A 26 7.47 19.91 27.53
C GLY A 26 7.31 18.81 28.59
N MET A 27 6.58 17.74 28.30
CA MET A 27 6.57 16.57 29.18
C MET A 27 7.92 15.84 29.16
N PRO A 28 8.33 15.21 30.28
CA PRO A 28 9.56 14.41 30.33
C PRO A 28 9.48 13.23 29.35
N ALA A 29 10.63 12.82 28.84
CA ALA A 29 10.74 11.63 28.01
C ALA A 29 10.31 10.39 28.81
N LYS A 30 9.62 9.45 28.15
CA LYS A 30 9.21 8.18 28.74
C LYS A 30 10.00 7.03 28.14
N GLU A 31 10.39 6.10 28.99
CA GLU A 31 11.04 4.86 28.57
C GLU A 31 10.02 3.71 28.50
N ILE A 32 10.04 2.99 27.39
CA ILE A 32 9.19 1.81 27.19
C ILE A 32 10.10 0.62 26.87
N SER A 33 9.90 -0.50 27.57
CA SER A 33 10.58 -1.76 27.26
C SER A 33 10.14 -2.27 25.88
N VAL A 34 11.10 -2.70 25.05
CA VAL A 34 10.85 -3.32 23.73
C VAL A 34 9.97 -4.56 23.90
N LYS A 35 10.15 -5.32 24.97
CA LYS A 35 9.33 -6.49 25.28
C LYS A 35 7.86 -6.12 25.55
N ASN A 36 7.60 -5.04 26.29
CA ASN A 36 6.24 -4.56 26.51
C ASN A 36 5.59 -4.09 25.23
N LEU A 37 6.32 -3.39 24.38
CA LEU A 37 5.84 -3.00 23.05
C LEU A 37 5.50 -4.23 22.21
N ALA A 38 6.33 -5.26 22.21
CA ALA A 38 6.08 -6.51 21.50
C ALA A 38 4.87 -7.26 22.05
N ASN A 39 4.66 -7.29 23.37
CA ASN A 39 3.46 -7.88 23.99
C ASN A 39 2.17 -7.20 23.49
N ILE A 40 2.15 -5.86 23.45
CA ILE A 40 0.99 -5.10 22.97
C ILE A 40 0.72 -5.40 21.48
N ILE A 41 1.79 -5.44 20.67
CA ILE A 41 1.69 -5.74 19.24
C ILE A 41 1.19 -7.17 19.04
N GLN A 42 1.75 -8.14 19.75
CA GLN A 42 1.37 -9.55 19.68
C GLN A 42 -0.11 -9.75 20.05
N ALA A 43 -0.56 -9.16 21.17
CA ALA A 43 -1.97 -9.23 21.57
C ALA A 43 -2.90 -8.74 20.46
N ARG A 44 -2.57 -7.60 19.85
CA ARG A 44 -3.38 -7.06 18.74
C ARG A 44 -3.32 -7.91 17.48
N MET A 45 -2.18 -8.48 17.17
CA MET A 45 -2.05 -9.38 16.01
C MET A 45 -2.81 -10.69 16.22
N ASN A 46 -2.81 -11.21 17.46
CA ASN A 46 -3.61 -12.39 17.81
C ASN A 46 -5.10 -12.14 17.56
N GLU A 47 -5.65 -11.03 18.06
CA GLU A 47 -7.06 -10.67 17.79
C GLU A 47 -7.37 -10.65 16.28
N ILE A 48 -6.51 -10.02 15.47
CA ILE A 48 -6.70 -9.93 14.02
C ILE A 48 -6.69 -11.34 13.39
N LEU A 49 -5.74 -12.18 13.76
CA LEU A 49 -5.61 -13.53 13.20
C LEU A 49 -6.72 -14.46 13.68
N ASP A 50 -7.20 -14.30 14.92
CA ASP A 50 -8.37 -15.01 15.44
C ASP A 50 -9.63 -14.64 14.64
N PHE A 51 -9.82 -13.38 14.29
CA PHE A 51 -10.90 -12.93 13.39
C PHE A 51 -10.79 -13.59 12.01
N VAL A 52 -9.60 -13.65 11.43
CA VAL A 52 -9.37 -14.31 10.13
C VAL A 52 -9.77 -15.79 10.24
N THR A 53 -9.29 -16.48 11.27
CA THR A 53 -9.60 -17.89 11.51
C THR A 53 -11.12 -18.12 11.73
N TYR A 54 -11.76 -17.22 12.47
CA TYR A 54 -13.22 -17.25 12.66
C TYR A 54 -13.96 -17.13 11.33
N HIS A 55 -13.59 -16.17 10.47
CA HIS A 55 -14.24 -16.01 9.17
C HIS A 55 -14.01 -17.19 8.23
N LEU A 56 -12.81 -17.78 8.21
CA LEU A 56 -12.52 -18.99 7.44
C LEU A 56 -13.47 -20.14 7.84
N LYS A 57 -13.65 -20.34 9.15
CA LYS A 57 -14.60 -21.36 9.67
C LYS A 57 -16.05 -21.05 9.31
N GLN A 58 -16.46 -19.78 9.34
CA GLN A 58 -17.83 -19.37 8.97
C GLN A 58 -18.16 -19.70 7.51
N VAL A 59 -17.17 -19.56 6.63
CA VAL A 59 -17.32 -19.89 5.19
C VAL A 59 -17.16 -21.39 4.93
N GLY A 60 -16.85 -22.19 5.95
CA GLY A 60 -16.65 -23.65 5.83
C GLY A 60 -15.32 -24.03 5.17
N LEU A 61 -14.32 -23.13 5.21
CA LEU A 61 -12.98 -23.43 4.70
C LEU A 61 -12.13 -24.06 5.79
N ASP A 62 -11.87 -25.36 5.66
CA ASP A 62 -10.94 -26.08 6.52
C ASP A 62 -9.49 -25.89 6.08
N ASN A 63 -8.55 -26.01 7.03
CA ASN A 63 -7.12 -25.93 6.76
C ASN A 63 -6.64 -26.89 5.66
N LYS A 64 -7.33 -28.03 5.50
CA LYS A 64 -7.03 -29.02 4.45
C LYS A 64 -7.34 -28.52 3.04
N MET A 65 -8.25 -27.55 2.90
CA MET A 65 -8.62 -26.93 1.62
C MET A 65 -7.68 -25.80 1.23
N LEU A 66 -6.97 -25.22 2.19
CA LEU A 66 -6.12 -24.06 2.02
C LEU A 66 -4.63 -24.43 1.83
N ASN A 67 -4.36 -25.29 0.85
CA ASN A 67 -3.00 -25.77 0.55
C ASN A 67 -2.01 -24.66 0.19
N GLY A 68 -2.49 -23.53 -0.34
CA GLY A 68 -1.69 -22.36 -0.66
C GLY A 68 -1.27 -21.53 0.55
N GLY A 69 -1.85 -21.80 1.72
CA GLY A 69 -1.58 -21.06 2.95
C GLY A 69 -2.13 -19.64 2.95
N ILE A 70 -1.51 -18.80 3.77
CA ILE A 70 -1.88 -17.39 3.94
C ILE A 70 -0.81 -16.49 3.31
N ILE A 71 -1.26 -15.55 2.49
CA ILE A 71 -0.39 -14.54 1.89
C ILE A 71 -0.60 -13.22 2.65
N LEU A 72 0.48 -12.75 3.31
CA LEU A 72 0.50 -11.49 4.03
C LEU A 72 1.05 -10.41 3.12
N THR A 73 0.32 -9.30 2.94
CA THR A 73 0.77 -8.19 2.12
C THR A 73 0.45 -6.85 2.77
N GLY A 74 0.87 -5.75 2.15
CA GLY A 74 0.74 -4.41 2.70
C GLY A 74 1.86 -4.07 3.68
N GLY A 75 1.89 -2.83 4.16
CA GLY A 75 2.95 -2.36 5.07
C GLY A 75 3.04 -3.11 6.39
N GLY A 76 1.91 -3.66 6.88
CA GLY A 76 1.84 -4.46 8.11
C GLY A 76 2.57 -5.80 8.01
N SER A 77 2.67 -6.39 6.82
CA SER A 77 3.33 -7.68 6.60
C SER A 77 4.83 -7.66 6.88
N GLN A 78 5.44 -6.47 6.89
CA GLN A 78 6.86 -6.28 7.17
C GLN A 78 7.18 -6.30 8.68
N LEU A 79 6.18 -6.53 9.55
CA LEU A 79 6.41 -6.65 10.98
C LEU A 79 7.25 -7.90 11.26
N LYS A 80 8.29 -7.74 12.07
CA LYS A 80 9.18 -8.86 12.45
C LYS A 80 8.39 -10.00 13.08
N HIS A 81 8.72 -11.24 12.72
CA HIS A 81 8.13 -12.47 13.23
C HIS A 81 6.62 -12.62 13.00
N LEU A 82 6.02 -11.84 12.08
CA LEU A 82 4.59 -11.94 11.79
C LEU A 82 4.24 -13.25 11.08
N ILE A 83 5.11 -13.75 10.21
CA ILE A 83 4.92 -15.04 9.52
C ILE A 83 4.79 -16.15 10.57
N GLN A 84 5.74 -16.26 11.48
CA GLN A 84 5.76 -17.28 12.52
C GLN A 84 4.52 -17.20 13.42
N LEU A 85 4.11 -15.99 13.80
CA LEU A 85 2.88 -15.80 14.58
C LEU A 85 1.64 -16.25 13.81
N THR A 86 1.56 -15.92 12.52
CA THR A 86 0.44 -16.32 11.66
C THR A 86 0.35 -17.83 11.54
N GLU A 87 1.47 -18.50 11.29
CA GLU A 87 1.53 -19.96 11.20
C GLU A 87 1.14 -20.63 12.53
N TYR A 88 1.61 -20.07 13.64
CA TYR A 88 1.29 -20.59 14.97
C TYR A 88 -0.20 -20.52 15.30
N ILE A 89 -0.86 -19.40 14.98
CA ILE A 89 -2.29 -19.18 15.32
C ILE A 89 -3.20 -19.91 14.34
N THR A 90 -2.90 -19.85 13.06
CA THR A 90 -3.80 -20.35 12.02
C THR A 90 -3.56 -21.83 11.70
N GLY A 91 -2.37 -22.35 11.99
CA GLY A 91 -1.93 -23.69 11.58
C GLY A 91 -1.75 -23.86 10.07
N LEU A 92 -1.68 -22.75 9.32
CA LEU A 92 -1.46 -22.70 7.88
C LEU A 92 -0.07 -22.09 7.60
N ASN A 93 0.57 -22.55 6.53
CA ASN A 93 1.80 -21.90 6.06
C ASN A 93 1.53 -20.43 5.71
N ALA A 94 2.47 -19.54 6.03
CA ALA A 94 2.34 -18.14 5.70
C ALA A 94 3.55 -17.61 4.93
N ARG A 95 3.31 -16.70 3.98
CA ARG A 95 4.37 -16.02 3.22
C ARG A 95 4.03 -14.57 2.98
N ILE A 96 5.05 -13.77 2.68
CA ILE A 96 4.84 -12.37 2.26
C ILE A 96 4.58 -12.35 0.76
N GLY A 97 3.52 -11.63 0.35
CA GLY A 97 3.20 -11.34 -1.03
C GLY A 97 3.81 -10.02 -1.47
N PHE A 98 4.45 -10.04 -2.63
CA PHE A 98 5.08 -8.88 -3.26
C PHE A 98 4.31 -8.52 -4.54
N PRO A 99 4.11 -7.25 -4.86
CA PRO A 99 3.39 -6.81 -6.05
C PRO A 99 4.31 -6.69 -7.29
N ASN A 100 5.22 -7.65 -7.47
CA ASN A 100 6.25 -7.59 -8.52
C ASN A 100 5.81 -8.20 -9.86
N GLU A 101 4.77 -9.04 -9.86
CA GLU A 101 4.33 -9.76 -11.07
C GLU A 101 3.77 -8.84 -12.18
N HIS A 102 3.27 -7.66 -11.80
CA HIS A 102 2.65 -6.69 -12.71
C HIS A 102 3.50 -5.42 -12.89
N LEU A 103 4.76 -5.45 -12.51
CA LEU A 103 5.68 -4.34 -12.69
C LEU A 103 6.58 -4.58 -13.89
N ALA A 104 6.66 -3.61 -14.80
CA ALA A 104 7.53 -3.68 -15.97
C ALA A 104 9.02 -3.77 -15.59
N ALA A 105 9.84 -4.33 -16.48
CA ALA A 105 11.28 -4.37 -16.31
C ALA A 105 11.86 -2.95 -16.16
N GLY A 106 12.71 -2.75 -15.16
CA GLY A 106 13.29 -1.44 -14.86
C GLY A 106 12.44 -0.56 -13.90
N HIS A 107 11.40 -1.13 -13.29
CA HIS A 107 10.66 -0.44 -12.22
C HIS A 107 11.57 -0.05 -11.04
N ILE A 108 11.13 0.94 -10.28
CA ILE A 108 11.81 1.35 -9.06
C ILE A 108 11.65 0.22 -8.03
N GLU A 109 12.77 -0.35 -7.54
CA GLU A 109 12.76 -1.47 -6.57
C GLU A 109 11.86 -1.22 -5.35
N GLU A 110 11.66 0.03 -5.01
CA GLU A 110 10.79 0.44 -3.91
C GLU A 110 9.32 0.06 -4.13
N LEU A 111 8.84 0.08 -5.36
CA LEU A 111 7.47 -0.27 -5.72
C LEU A 111 7.17 -1.76 -5.54
N ALA A 112 8.18 -2.62 -5.62
CA ALA A 112 8.05 -4.05 -5.38
C ALA A 112 7.82 -4.40 -3.90
N LYS A 113 7.93 -3.43 -2.98
CA LYS A 113 7.69 -3.67 -1.54
C LYS A 113 6.21 -3.92 -1.26
N PRO A 114 5.87 -4.81 -0.31
CA PRO A 114 4.49 -5.11 0.07
C PRO A 114 3.68 -3.87 0.48
N THR A 115 4.33 -2.80 0.91
CA THR A 115 3.69 -1.53 1.28
C THR A 115 2.86 -0.94 0.14
N TYR A 116 3.28 -1.15 -1.10
CA TYR A 116 2.63 -0.59 -2.29
C TYR A 116 1.61 -1.54 -2.94
N SER A 117 1.44 -2.76 -2.42
CA SER A 117 0.54 -3.77 -3.01
C SER A 117 -0.89 -3.28 -3.22
N THR A 118 -1.44 -2.53 -2.24
CA THR A 118 -2.79 -1.97 -2.35
C THR A 118 -2.89 -0.92 -3.46
N CYS A 119 -1.89 -0.04 -3.55
CA CYS A 119 -1.88 1.00 -4.59
C CYS A 119 -1.78 0.40 -5.98
N ILE A 120 -0.87 -0.56 -6.18
CA ILE A 120 -0.69 -1.27 -7.44
C ILE A 120 -1.96 -2.04 -7.79
N GLY A 121 -2.54 -2.79 -6.85
CA GLY A 121 -3.78 -3.54 -7.07
C GLY A 121 -4.97 -2.64 -7.44
N LEU A 122 -5.08 -1.46 -6.84
CA LEU A 122 -6.13 -0.50 -7.20
C LEU A 122 -5.94 0.08 -8.61
N ILE A 123 -4.71 0.36 -9.00
CA ILE A 123 -4.39 0.84 -10.36
C ILE A 123 -4.75 -0.24 -11.39
N LEU A 124 -4.31 -1.48 -11.16
CA LEU A 124 -4.62 -2.62 -12.03
C LEU A 124 -6.12 -2.84 -12.15
N LYS A 125 -6.83 -2.86 -11.02
CA LYS A 125 -8.28 -3.02 -11.00
C LYS A 125 -9.00 -1.88 -11.73
N GLY A 126 -8.56 -0.63 -11.51
CA GLY A 126 -9.13 0.52 -12.18
C GLY A 126 -8.89 0.50 -13.70
N TYR A 127 -7.73 0.01 -14.14
CA TYR A 127 -7.42 -0.15 -15.56
C TYR A 127 -8.25 -1.27 -16.20
N ASP A 128 -8.35 -2.42 -15.55
CA ASP A 128 -9.20 -3.53 -15.98
C ASP A 128 -10.68 -3.11 -16.10
N ASP A 129 -11.22 -2.42 -15.09
CA ASP A 129 -12.57 -1.89 -15.11
C ASP A 129 -12.77 -0.84 -16.25
N TYR A 130 -11.75 -0.05 -16.53
CA TYR A 130 -11.80 0.91 -17.64
C TYR A 130 -11.81 0.23 -19.00
N GLU A 131 -10.99 -0.79 -19.22
CA GLU A 131 -10.94 -1.49 -20.52
C GLU A 131 -12.19 -2.35 -20.76
N HIS A 132 -12.61 -3.13 -19.78
CA HIS A 132 -13.73 -4.05 -19.94
C HIS A 132 -15.10 -3.39 -19.80
N ASN A 133 -15.23 -2.33 -19.01
CA ASN A 133 -16.49 -1.67 -18.69
C ASN A 133 -16.45 -0.14 -18.89
N ARG A 134 -15.80 0.34 -19.93
CA ARG A 134 -15.59 1.77 -20.18
C ARG A 134 -16.83 2.64 -20.01
N LYS A 135 -18.00 2.19 -20.51
CA LYS A 135 -19.27 2.92 -20.38
C LYS A 135 -19.81 2.95 -18.94
N GLN A 136 -19.61 1.88 -18.19
CA GLN A 136 -20.04 1.75 -16.80
C GLN A 136 -19.08 2.53 -15.89
N PHE A 137 -17.79 2.45 -16.13
CA PHE A 137 -16.75 3.22 -15.47
C PHE A 137 -17.00 4.73 -15.62
N GLU A 138 -17.27 5.22 -16.84
CA GLU A 138 -17.60 6.63 -17.08
C GLU A 138 -18.87 7.10 -16.34
N LYS A 139 -19.86 6.22 -16.14
CA LYS A 139 -21.06 6.54 -15.38
C LYS A 139 -20.83 6.58 -13.87
N GLU A 140 -20.01 5.67 -13.35
CA GLU A 140 -19.80 5.47 -11.92
C GLU A 140 -18.79 6.47 -11.36
N TYR A 141 -17.70 6.73 -12.09
CA TYR A 141 -16.61 7.60 -11.66
C TYR A 141 -16.76 9.06 -12.10
N LYS A 142 -17.56 9.38 -13.13
CA LYS A 142 -17.92 10.77 -13.45
C LYS A 142 -18.86 11.42 -12.41
N LYS A 143 -19.41 10.66 -11.49
CA LYS A 143 -20.25 11.17 -10.39
C LYS A 143 -19.45 11.68 -9.19
N VAL A 144 -18.16 11.49 -9.15
CA VAL A 144 -17.32 12.11 -8.12
C VAL A 144 -17.21 13.58 -8.46
N ASP A 145 -17.83 14.46 -7.69
CA ASP A 145 -17.66 15.91 -7.76
C ASP A 145 -16.19 16.25 -7.43
N ILE A 146 -15.38 16.20 -8.46
CA ILE A 146 -13.99 16.66 -8.38
C ILE A 146 -14.06 18.19 -8.33
N PRO A 147 -13.53 18.84 -7.29
CA PRO A 147 -13.46 20.30 -7.22
C PRO A 147 -12.90 20.87 -8.52
N ASP A 148 -13.51 21.94 -9.04
CA ASP A 148 -13.17 22.51 -10.35
C ASP A 148 -11.68 22.83 -10.54
N GLY A 149 -10.95 23.08 -9.44
CA GLY A 149 -9.49 23.26 -9.45
C GLY A 149 -8.72 22.00 -9.85
N LEU A 150 -9.19 20.82 -9.47
CA LEU A 150 -8.58 19.52 -9.83
C LEU A 150 -9.03 19.04 -11.22
N ARG A 151 -10.26 19.36 -11.63
CA ARG A 151 -10.74 19.07 -13.00
C ARG A 151 -9.90 19.75 -14.08
N LYS A 152 -9.49 21.01 -13.84
CA LYS A 152 -8.62 21.76 -14.75
C LYS A 152 -7.23 21.15 -14.90
N VAL A 153 -6.74 20.47 -13.86
CA VAL A 153 -5.45 19.80 -13.87
C VAL A 153 -5.51 18.44 -14.60
N MET A 154 -6.62 17.71 -14.46
CA MET A 154 -6.81 16.38 -15.06
C MET A 154 -7.17 16.39 -16.54
N ASN A 155 -7.84 17.45 -17.01
CA ASN A 155 -8.25 17.56 -18.43
C ASN A 155 -7.19 18.23 -19.33
N GLY A 156 -5.89 18.17 -18.97
CA GLY A 156 -4.77 18.64 -19.80
C GLY A 156 -5.06 20.01 -20.39
N GLY A 157 -4.72 21.07 -19.72
CA GLY A 157 -5.11 22.44 -20.03
C GLY A 157 -4.84 22.92 -21.45
N GLU A 158 -5.81 22.75 -22.30
CA GLU A 158 -5.91 23.42 -23.61
C GLU A 158 -7.17 24.30 -23.69
N GLU A 159 -7.58 24.94 -22.65
CA GLU A 159 -8.45 26.13 -22.79
C GLU A 159 -8.41 26.95 -21.51
N LEU A 160 -8.19 28.24 -21.69
CA LEU A 160 -8.19 29.34 -20.75
C LEU A 160 -6.80 29.73 -20.16
N VAL A 161 -5.98 30.32 -21.01
CA VAL A 161 -5.05 31.38 -20.56
C VAL A 161 -5.17 32.57 -21.54
N GLU A 162 -6.23 33.29 -21.42
CA GLU A 162 -6.22 34.74 -21.68
C GLU A 162 -6.78 35.37 -20.41
N GLU A 163 -5.90 35.89 -19.61
CA GLU A 163 -5.86 37.09 -18.80
C GLU A 163 -4.96 36.93 -17.57
N THR A 164 -3.89 37.70 -17.60
CA THR A 164 -3.09 38.18 -16.45
C THR A 164 -2.37 37.16 -15.57
N VAL A 165 -1.27 36.58 -16.04
CA VAL A 165 -0.20 36.15 -15.15
C VAL A 165 1.18 36.32 -15.84
N GLY A 166 2.10 37.02 -15.20
CA GLY A 166 3.39 37.40 -15.75
C GLY A 166 4.30 36.22 -16.16
N GLU A 167 5.26 36.49 -17.03
CA GLU A 167 6.15 35.55 -17.72
C GLU A 167 6.86 34.51 -16.84
N GLU A 168 7.10 34.79 -15.57
CA GLU A 168 7.77 33.86 -14.65
C GLU A 168 6.89 32.65 -14.25
N SER A 169 5.56 32.82 -14.22
CA SER A 169 4.65 31.73 -13.88
C SER A 169 4.41 30.75 -15.05
N MET A 170 4.61 31.21 -16.29
CA MET A 170 4.52 30.37 -17.49
C MET A 170 5.68 29.36 -17.60
N LYS A 171 6.90 29.73 -17.18
CA LYS A 171 8.04 28.80 -17.17
C LYS A 171 7.87 27.67 -16.15
N LYS A 172 7.27 27.96 -14.99
CA LYS A 172 6.98 26.94 -13.97
C LYS A 172 5.87 25.98 -14.39
N ARG A 173 4.86 26.45 -15.12
CA ARG A 173 3.75 25.60 -15.64
C ARG A 173 4.19 24.68 -16.78
N LYS A 174 5.05 25.13 -17.70
CA LYS A 174 5.58 24.27 -18.78
C LYS A 174 6.40 23.10 -18.25
N ASN A 175 7.11 23.30 -17.14
CA ASN A 175 7.86 22.20 -16.51
C ASN A 175 6.95 21.17 -15.79
N LEU A 176 5.79 21.60 -15.27
CA LEU A 176 4.85 20.69 -14.61
C LEU A 176 4.08 19.83 -15.63
N THR A 177 3.62 20.42 -16.74
CA THR A 177 2.93 19.68 -17.82
C THR A 177 3.85 18.68 -18.51
N GLY A 178 5.12 19.00 -18.68
CA GLY A 178 6.13 18.07 -19.18
C GLY A 178 6.44 16.91 -18.24
N PHE A 179 6.37 17.13 -16.94
CA PHE A 179 6.54 16.10 -15.93
C PHE A 179 5.34 15.13 -15.90
N TRP A 180 4.11 15.66 -15.96
CA TRP A 180 2.88 14.85 -15.99
C TRP A 180 2.73 14.08 -17.29
N GLY A 181 3.13 14.64 -18.44
CA GLY A 181 3.19 13.93 -19.72
C GLY A 181 4.13 12.71 -19.63
N LYS A 182 5.35 12.91 -19.16
CA LYS A 182 6.32 11.83 -18.98
C LYS A 182 5.88 10.79 -17.94
N PHE A 183 5.17 11.21 -16.90
CA PHE A 183 4.63 10.32 -15.87
C PHE A 183 3.49 9.46 -16.45
N LYS A 184 2.59 10.06 -17.23
CA LYS A 184 1.49 9.35 -17.91
C LYS A 184 2.03 8.36 -18.95
N ASP A 185 2.99 8.77 -19.76
CA ASP A 185 3.61 7.92 -20.77
C ASP A 185 4.40 6.78 -20.11
N GLY A 186 5.11 7.05 -19.01
CA GLY A 186 5.81 6.03 -18.23
C GLY A 186 4.88 5.00 -17.57
N ILE A 187 3.70 5.42 -17.11
CA ILE A 187 2.69 4.48 -16.58
C ILE A 187 2.08 3.64 -17.72
N ILE A 188 1.77 4.24 -18.85
CA ILE A 188 1.21 3.54 -20.01
C ILE A 188 2.23 2.54 -20.57
N ASP A 189 3.50 2.90 -20.64
CA ASP A 189 4.56 2.00 -21.09
C ASP A 189 4.81 0.86 -20.09
N LEU A 190 4.65 1.13 -18.79
CA LEU A 190 4.76 0.11 -17.74
C LEU A 190 3.77 -1.04 -17.91
N PHE A 191 2.57 -0.74 -18.47
CA PHE A 191 1.51 -1.73 -18.67
C PHE A 191 1.45 -2.31 -20.10
N LYS A 192 2.12 -1.69 -21.08
CA LYS A 192 2.13 -2.17 -22.49
C LYS A 192 3.19 -3.23 -22.81
N GLU A 193 4.19 -3.40 -21.97
CA GLU A 193 5.25 -4.40 -22.22
C GLU A 193 4.80 -5.84 -21.96
N GLU A 194 3.71 -6.07 -21.21
CA GLU A 194 3.21 -7.44 -20.97
C GLU A 194 2.56 -8.10 -22.21
N ASP A 195 1.97 -7.32 -23.12
CA ASP A 195 1.28 -7.86 -24.32
C ASP A 195 2.23 -8.41 -25.38
N LYS A 196 3.56 -8.31 -25.19
CA LYS A 196 4.56 -8.82 -26.16
C LYS A 196 5.25 -10.10 -25.74
N ALA A 197 4.89 -10.68 -24.59
CA ALA A 197 5.54 -11.87 -24.04
C ALA A 197 4.69 -13.15 -24.11
N PHE A 198 3.60 -13.16 -24.93
CA PHE A 198 2.83 -14.35 -25.26
C PHE A 198 2.79 -14.58 -26.77
#